data_1dcb3c66fd1f15ca6d4bb652c8b1ecba
#
_entry.id   1dcb3c66fd1f15ca6d4bb652c8b1ecba
#
_cell.length_a   1.000
_cell.length_b   1.000
_cell.length_c   1.000
_cell.angle_alpha   90.00
_cell.angle_beta   90.00
_cell.angle_gamma   90.00
#
_symmetry.space_group_name_H-M   'P 1'
#
loop_
_entity.id
_entity.type
_entity.pdbx_description
1 polymer ?
#
loop_
_entity_poly.entity_id
_entity_poly.type
_entity_poly.pdbx_seq_one_letter_code
_entity_poly.pdbx_strand_id
1 'polypeptide(L)'
;MKEEPDRFLSRMRWIFLLFAILLVLWQFLPWIEHRMVALTTEPRAVTARGELAADERATIEIFDRASPSVVFISTRQRVVNPWTRNIASVPRGNGSGMIWDDLGHVVTNNHVIEGASEAVVRLNDGRSYRAALVGSSATHDLAVLRIKVPFDRPPPVPIGASTDLRVGQKVFAIGNPFGLDYSLSSGLVSALDRSITDDDGSSIDHLIQTDAAINPGNS
;
A
#
# COMPACT_ATOMS: atom_id res chain seq x y z
N MET A 1 -8.15 93.37 10.69
CA MET A 1 -8.26 92.15 11.47
C MET A 1 -9.08 91.09 10.67
N LYS A 2 -8.44 90.41 9.74
CA LYS A 2 -9.06 89.34 8.90
C LYS A 2 -7.96 88.37 8.48
N GLU A 3 -7.35 87.64 9.40
CA GLU A 3 -6.37 86.58 9.02
C GLU A 3 -6.44 85.32 9.87
N GLU A 4 -7.49 85.10 10.63
CA GLU A 4 -7.54 83.84 11.46
C GLU A 4 -8.18 82.62 10.87
N PRO A 5 -9.07 82.64 9.85
CA PRO A 5 -9.65 81.42 9.35
C PRO A 5 -8.69 80.54 8.49
N ASP A 6 -7.72 81.13 7.84
CA ASP A 6 -6.82 80.37 6.95
C ASP A 6 -5.77 79.55 7.73
N ARG A 7 -5.33 80.00 8.85
CA ARG A 7 -4.38 79.21 9.70
C ARG A 7 -5.04 78.08 10.40
N PHE A 8 -6.32 78.14 10.74
CA PHE A 8 -7.09 77.07 11.32
C PHE A 8 -7.34 75.98 10.28
N LEU A 9 -7.79 76.32 9.08
CA LEU A 9 -8.03 75.41 7.97
C LEU A 9 -6.76 74.74 7.51
N SER A 10 -5.64 75.42 7.47
CA SER A 10 -4.34 74.79 7.14
C SER A 10 -3.89 73.73 8.17
N ARG A 11 -4.05 74.05 9.48
CA ARG A 11 -3.76 73.08 10.55
C ARG A 11 -4.66 71.84 10.49
N MET A 12 -5.94 72.02 10.23
CA MET A 12 -6.87 70.90 10.04
C MET A 12 -6.46 70.01 8.85
N ARG A 13 -6.07 70.59 7.72
CA ARG A 13 -5.56 69.84 6.56
C ARG A 13 -4.34 68.98 6.91
N TRP A 14 -3.41 69.49 7.67
CA TRP A 14 -2.23 68.75 8.10
C TRP A 14 -2.61 67.60 9.06
N ILE A 15 -3.55 67.82 9.96
CA ILE A 15 -4.05 66.79 10.89
C ILE A 15 -4.75 65.67 10.09
N PHE A 16 -5.60 65.99 9.10
CA PHE A 16 -6.23 65.01 8.25
C PHE A 16 -5.23 64.23 7.39
N LEU A 17 -4.21 64.89 6.86
CA LEU A 17 -3.14 64.23 6.12
C LEU A 17 -2.36 63.25 7.00
N LEU A 18 -2.02 63.66 8.20
CA LEU A 18 -1.29 62.85 9.16
C LEU A 18 -2.12 61.62 9.59
N PHE A 19 -3.42 61.81 9.81
CA PHE A 19 -4.33 60.73 10.13
C PHE A 19 -4.50 59.76 8.95
N ALA A 20 -4.60 60.25 7.73
CA ALA A 20 -4.67 59.42 6.52
C ALA A 20 -3.37 58.59 6.33
N ILE A 21 -2.21 59.21 6.57
CA ILE A 21 -0.92 58.49 6.52
C ILE A 21 -0.84 57.41 7.60
N LEU A 22 -1.30 57.68 8.81
CA LEU A 22 -1.32 56.69 9.89
C LEU A 22 -2.28 55.54 9.58
N LEU A 23 -3.43 55.82 9.00
CA LEU A 23 -4.38 54.79 8.56
C LEU A 23 -3.77 53.89 7.47
N VAL A 24 -3.10 54.49 6.49
CA VAL A 24 -2.40 53.74 5.44
C VAL A 24 -1.29 52.89 6.03
N LEU A 25 -0.48 53.44 6.90
CA LEU A 25 0.58 52.70 7.58
C LEU A 25 0.02 51.55 8.41
N TRP A 26 -1.09 51.77 9.14
CA TRP A 26 -1.73 50.75 9.94
C TRP A 26 -2.27 49.58 9.05
N GLN A 27 -2.78 49.93 7.87
CA GLN A 27 -3.29 48.95 6.93
C GLN A 27 -2.18 48.11 6.25
N PHE A 28 -0.97 48.73 6.09
CA PHE A 28 0.19 48.05 5.50
C PHE A 28 1.08 47.33 6.53
N LEU A 29 0.95 47.63 7.83
CA LEU A 29 1.74 46.98 8.88
C LEU A 29 1.63 45.45 8.85
N PRO A 30 0.43 44.82 8.79
CA PRO A 30 0.31 43.38 8.76
C PRO A 30 0.95 42.77 7.51
N TRP A 31 0.89 43.46 6.38
CA TRP A 31 1.50 42.98 5.14
C TRP A 31 3.03 43.01 5.20
N ILE A 32 3.61 44.03 5.85
CA ILE A 32 5.04 44.12 6.08
C ILE A 32 5.50 43.03 7.07
N GLU A 33 4.76 42.82 8.17
CA GLU A 33 5.04 41.76 9.13
C GLU A 33 5.03 40.39 8.48
N HIS A 34 4.00 40.06 7.67
CA HIS A 34 3.95 38.79 6.94
C HIS A 34 5.11 38.63 5.97
N ARG A 35 5.52 39.69 5.30
CA ARG A 35 6.68 39.65 4.40
C ARG A 35 7.99 39.46 5.15
N MET A 36 8.16 40.15 6.27
CA MET A 36 9.36 40.05 7.10
C MET A 36 9.47 38.65 7.72
N VAL A 37 8.38 38.10 8.24
CA VAL A 37 8.33 36.71 8.76
C VAL A 37 8.68 35.70 7.65
N ALA A 38 8.13 35.85 6.44
CA ALA A 38 8.45 34.98 5.33
C ALA A 38 9.91 35.03 4.88
N LEU A 39 10.56 36.21 5.01
CA LEU A 39 11.97 36.39 4.65
C LEU A 39 12.95 35.94 5.74
N THR A 40 12.50 35.88 6.99
CA THR A 40 13.34 35.51 8.15
C THR A 40 13.09 34.05 8.59
N THR A 41 12.08 33.37 8.06
CA THR A 41 11.80 31.98 8.39
C THR A 41 12.77 31.08 7.64
N GLU A 42 13.78 30.60 8.32
CA GLU A 42 14.64 29.54 7.77
C GLU A 42 13.84 28.23 7.68
N PRO A 43 13.99 27.48 6.58
CA PRO A 43 13.41 26.15 6.49
C PRO A 43 13.85 25.30 7.68
N ARG A 44 12.90 24.62 8.31
CA ARG A 44 13.22 23.73 9.43
C ARG A 44 14.27 22.70 8.99
N ALA A 45 15.40 22.66 9.66
CA ALA A 45 16.42 21.67 9.39
C ALA A 45 15.86 20.26 9.61
N VAL A 46 15.94 19.42 8.58
CA VAL A 46 15.61 18.00 8.68
C VAL A 46 16.81 17.29 9.27
N THR A 47 16.67 16.80 10.49
CA THR A 47 17.70 15.97 11.11
C THR A 47 17.76 14.64 10.38
N ALA A 48 18.92 14.26 9.89
CA ALA A 48 19.11 12.94 9.28
C ALA A 48 18.78 11.85 10.29
N ARG A 49 18.07 10.80 9.82
CA ARG A 49 17.81 9.60 10.61
C ARG A 49 19.17 8.96 10.96
N GLY A 50 19.35 8.54 12.21
CA GLY A 50 20.50 7.76 12.63
C GLY A 50 20.58 6.38 11.97
N GLU A 51 21.55 5.59 12.36
CA GLU A 51 21.65 4.20 11.90
C GLU A 51 20.42 3.37 12.31
N LEU A 52 20.03 2.44 11.45
CA LEU A 52 18.93 1.51 11.72
C LEU A 52 19.27 0.60 12.92
N ALA A 53 18.31 0.35 13.76
CA ALA A 53 18.43 -0.66 14.81
C ALA A 53 18.59 -2.08 14.21
N ALA A 54 19.13 -3.01 14.97
CA ALA A 54 19.40 -4.36 14.48
C ALA A 54 18.13 -5.11 14.04
N ASP A 55 17.02 -4.91 14.73
CA ASP A 55 15.71 -5.49 14.40
C ASP A 55 15.08 -4.85 13.17
N GLU A 56 15.29 -3.53 12.95
CA GLU A 56 14.86 -2.86 11.74
C GLU A 56 15.63 -3.39 10.52
N ARG A 57 16.95 -3.56 10.64
CA ARG A 57 17.78 -4.14 9.57
C ARG A 57 17.33 -5.56 9.23
N ALA A 58 17.13 -6.41 10.24
CA ALA A 58 16.65 -7.76 10.03
C ALA A 58 15.29 -7.82 9.33
N THR A 59 14.38 -6.91 9.67
CA THR A 59 13.06 -6.80 9.02
C THR A 59 13.20 -6.40 7.55
N ILE A 60 14.04 -5.42 7.25
CA ILE A 60 14.30 -4.97 5.87
C ILE A 60 14.94 -6.11 5.06
N GLU A 61 15.93 -6.80 5.61
CA GLU A 61 16.58 -7.92 4.92
C GLU A 61 15.62 -9.07 4.61
N ILE A 62 14.69 -9.38 5.50
CA ILE A 62 13.64 -10.40 5.25
C ILE A 62 12.75 -9.93 4.09
N PHE A 63 12.32 -8.68 4.11
CA PHE A 63 11.48 -8.13 3.06
C PHE A 63 12.19 -8.13 1.69
N ASP A 64 13.42 -7.62 1.63
CA ASP A 64 14.21 -7.56 0.40
C ASP A 64 14.47 -8.94 -0.20
N ARG A 65 14.63 -9.95 0.65
CA ARG A 65 14.84 -11.34 0.22
C ARG A 65 13.57 -12.01 -0.26
N ALA A 66 12.44 -11.78 0.42
CA ALA A 66 11.19 -12.49 0.16
C ALA A 66 10.30 -11.82 -0.89
N SER A 67 10.27 -10.48 -0.95
CA SER A 67 9.38 -9.74 -1.86
C SER A 67 9.57 -10.07 -3.34
N PRO A 68 10.78 -10.36 -3.87
CA PRO A 68 10.91 -10.77 -5.27
C PRO A 68 10.16 -12.05 -5.64
N SER A 69 9.92 -12.92 -4.65
CA SER A 69 9.17 -14.18 -4.83
C SER A 69 7.67 -14.00 -4.74
N VAL A 70 7.18 -12.86 -4.25
CA VAL A 70 5.75 -12.56 -4.16
C VAL A 70 5.25 -11.99 -5.47
N VAL A 71 4.12 -12.47 -5.94
CA VAL A 71 3.53 -12.09 -7.22
C VAL A 71 2.11 -11.56 -7.04
N PHE A 72 1.70 -10.69 -7.96
CA PHE A 72 0.32 -10.27 -8.09
C PHE A 72 -0.42 -11.20 -9.06
N ILE A 73 -1.65 -11.57 -8.72
CA ILE A 73 -2.50 -12.41 -9.55
C ILE A 73 -3.77 -11.63 -9.86
N SER A 74 -4.07 -11.48 -11.13
CA SER A 74 -5.35 -10.94 -11.59
C SER A 74 -6.13 -12.00 -12.37
N THR A 75 -7.42 -12.05 -12.12
CA THR A 75 -8.32 -13.06 -12.72
C THR A 75 -9.42 -12.41 -13.53
N ARG A 76 -9.84 -13.09 -14.57
CA ARG A 76 -10.92 -12.66 -15.45
C ARG A 76 -11.93 -13.78 -15.63
N GLN A 77 -13.17 -13.39 -15.82
CA GLN A 77 -14.27 -14.31 -16.10
C GLN A 77 -14.85 -14.02 -17.47
N ARG A 78 -15.18 -15.06 -18.21
CA ARG A 78 -15.96 -14.95 -19.46
C ARG A 78 -17.44 -14.88 -19.14
N VAL A 79 -18.08 -13.79 -19.55
CA VAL A 79 -19.51 -13.60 -19.41
C VAL A 79 -20.12 -13.61 -20.81
N VAL A 80 -21.10 -14.48 -21.03
CA VAL A 80 -21.86 -14.54 -22.28
C VAL A 80 -23.09 -13.65 -22.14
N ASN A 81 -23.22 -12.67 -23.02
CA ASN A 81 -24.44 -11.88 -23.09
C ASN A 81 -25.56 -12.73 -23.69
N PRO A 82 -26.64 -13.01 -22.95
CA PRO A 82 -27.70 -13.93 -23.40
C PRO A 82 -28.47 -13.44 -24.64
N TRP A 83 -28.47 -12.12 -24.88
CA TRP A 83 -29.19 -11.49 -26.00
C TRP A 83 -28.36 -11.40 -27.28
N THR A 84 -27.08 -11.02 -27.12
CA THR A 84 -26.21 -10.82 -28.28
C THR A 84 -25.30 -12.01 -28.55
N ARG A 85 -25.23 -12.98 -27.65
CA ARG A 85 -24.28 -14.11 -27.65
C ARG A 85 -22.80 -13.69 -27.68
N ASN A 86 -22.52 -12.41 -27.45
CA ASN A 86 -21.15 -11.93 -27.36
C ASN A 86 -20.51 -12.39 -26.05
N ILE A 87 -19.26 -12.83 -26.16
CA ILE A 87 -18.45 -13.21 -25.01
C ILE A 87 -17.59 -12.00 -24.61
N ALA A 88 -17.80 -11.51 -23.42
CA ALA A 88 -16.98 -10.47 -22.81
C ALA A 88 -16.07 -11.08 -21.73
N SER A 89 -14.82 -10.61 -21.66
CA SER A 89 -13.91 -10.97 -20.58
C SER A 89 -13.89 -9.81 -19.57
N VAL A 90 -14.44 -10.05 -18.38
CA VAL A 90 -14.54 -9.04 -17.33
C VAL A 90 -13.56 -9.34 -16.18
N PRO A 91 -13.00 -8.35 -15.51
CA PRO A 91 -12.24 -8.57 -14.29
C PRO A 91 -13.10 -9.28 -13.25
N ARG A 92 -12.54 -10.28 -12.55
CA ARG A 92 -13.21 -11.01 -11.47
C ARG A 92 -12.65 -10.64 -10.10
N GLY A 93 -11.33 -10.74 -9.94
CA GLY A 93 -10.66 -10.47 -8.69
C GLY A 93 -9.15 -10.40 -8.86
N ASN A 94 -8.50 -10.15 -7.77
CA ASN A 94 -7.05 -10.12 -7.65
C ASN A 94 -6.64 -10.69 -6.29
N GLY A 95 -5.37 -11.04 -6.17
CA GLY A 95 -4.75 -11.52 -4.95
C GLY A 95 -3.25 -11.61 -5.10
N SER A 96 -2.61 -12.12 -4.09
CA SER A 96 -1.18 -12.38 -4.06
C SER A 96 -0.90 -13.88 -4.19
N GLY A 97 0.31 -14.21 -4.60
CA GLY A 97 0.83 -15.57 -4.60
C GLY A 97 2.34 -15.54 -4.40
N MET A 98 2.92 -16.71 -4.31
CA MET A 98 4.37 -16.86 -4.17
C MET A 98 4.92 -17.86 -5.19
N ILE A 99 6.11 -17.59 -5.69
CA ILE A 99 6.84 -18.53 -6.54
C ILE A 99 7.33 -19.67 -5.68
N TRP A 100 6.91 -20.86 -6.06
CA TRP A 100 7.19 -22.08 -5.29
C TRP A 100 8.51 -22.73 -5.69
N ASP A 101 8.81 -22.77 -6.99
CA ASP A 101 9.96 -23.47 -7.54
C ASP A 101 10.49 -22.82 -8.84
N ASP A 102 11.60 -23.33 -9.31
CA ASP A 102 12.24 -22.94 -10.57
C ASP A 102 11.49 -23.41 -11.82
N LEU A 103 10.47 -24.25 -11.69
CA LEU A 103 9.65 -24.73 -12.80
C LEU A 103 8.51 -23.75 -13.13
N GLY A 104 8.35 -22.70 -12.31
CA GLY A 104 7.34 -21.66 -12.49
C GLY A 104 6.00 -21.99 -11.85
N HIS A 105 5.98 -22.84 -10.84
CA HIS A 105 4.80 -23.01 -10.01
C HIS A 105 4.63 -21.81 -9.08
N VAL A 106 3.38 -21.37 -8.96
CA VAL A 106 2.95 -20.28 -8.11
C VAL A 106 1.84 -20.79 -7.20
N VAL A 107 2.03 -20.64 -5.91
CA VAL A 107 1.02 -20.99 -4.90
C VAL A 107 0.23 -19.73 -4.55
N THR A 108 -1.10 -19.89 -4.48
CA THR A 108 -2.04 -18.83 -4.09
C THR A 108 -3.25 -19.44 -3.40
N ASN A 109 -4.19 -18.63 -2.95
CA ASN A 109 -5.45 -19.11 -2.40
C ASN A 109 -6.42 -19.55 -3.49
N ASN A 110 -7.25 -20.57 -3.20
CA ASN A 110 -8.26 -21.06 -4.12
C ASN A 110 -9.30 -19.99 -4.44
N HIS A 111 -9.75 -19.21 -3.45
CA HIS A 111 -10.74 -18.15 -3.65
C HIS A 111 -10.28 -17.08 -4.65
N VAL A 112 -8.97 -16.87 -4.83
CA VAL A 112 -8.42 -15.91 -5.81
C VAL A 112 -8.72 -16.37 -7.25
N ILE A 113 -8.68 -17.67 -7.50
CA ILE A 113 -8.81 -18.24 -8.85
C ILE A 113 -10.18 -18.91 -9.10
N GLU A 114 -10.97 -19.08 -8.08
CA GLU A 114 -12.26 -19.75 -8.18
C GLU A 114 -13.17 -19.07 -9.21
N GLY A 115 -13.77 -19.86 -10.12
CA GLY A 115 -14.63 -19.37 -11.20
C GLY A 115 -13.96 -18.48 -12.23
N ALA A 116 -12.64 -18.31 -12.18
CA ALA A 116 -11.90 -17.59 -13.19
C ALA A 116 -11.75 -18.42 -14.47
N SER A 117 -11.91 -17.79 -15.62
CA SER A 117 -11.62 -18.40 -16.93
C SER A 117 -10.19 -18.12 -17.39
N GLU A 118 -9.52 -17.14 -16.79
CA GLU A 118 -8.15 -16.73 -17.12
C GLU A 118 -7.50 -16.16 -15.86
N ALA A 119 -6.25 -16.53 -15.62
CA ALA A 119 -5.39 -15.95 -14.59
C ALA A 119 -4.12 -15.39 -15.22
N VAL A 120 -3.70 -14.23 -14.76
CA VAL A 120 -2.46 -13.57 -15.16
C VAL A 120 -1.65 -13.28 -13.90
N VAL A 121 -0.41 -13.75 -13.90
CA VAL A 121 0.57 -13.51 -12.83
C VAL A 121 1.51 -12.41 -13.26
N ARG A 122 1.66 -11.38 -12.43
CA ARG A 122 2.61 -10.30 -12.62
C ARG A 122 3.73 -10.41 -11.60
N LEU A 123 4.95 -10.44 -12.10
CA LEU A 123 6.18 -10.51 -11.31
C LEU A 123 6.55 -9.13 -10.75
N ASN A 124 7.50 -9.11 -9.81
CA ASN A 124 8.04 -7.89 -9.20
C ASN A 124 8.68 -6.92 -10.20
N ASP A 125 9.23 -7.42 -11.31
CA ASP A 125 9.82 -6.62 -12.37
C ASP A 125 8.78 -6.07 -13.38
N GLY A 126 7.48 -6.28 -13.10
CA GLY A 126 6.37 -5.81 -13.92
C GLY A 126 6.00 -6.74 -15.09
N ARG A 127 6.79 -7.78 -15.38
CA ARG A 127 6.45 -8.75 -16.43
C ARG A 127 5.21 -9.54 -16.05
N SER A 128 4.33 -9.78 -17.02
CA SER A 128 3.06 -10.49 -16.82
C SER A 128 2.99 -11.74 -17.67
N TYR A 129 2.52 -12.82 -17.09
CA TYR A 129 2.42 -14.13 -17.72
C TYR A 129 1.03 -14.73 -17.51
N ARG A 130 0.48 -15.32 -18.57
CA ARG A 130 -0.70 -16.16 -18.41
C ARG A 130 -0.35 -17.39 -17.60
N ALA A 131 -1.19 -17.70 -16.63
CA ALA A 131 -1.04 -18.84 -15.76
C ALA A 131 -2.03 -19.96 -16.13
N ALA A 132 -1.55 -21.17 -16.07
CA ALA A 132 -2.39 -22.36 -16.17
C ALA A 132 -2.62 -22.94 -14.77
N LEU A 133 -3.85 -23.33 -14.48
CA LEU A 133 -4.17 -24.04 -13.24
C LEU A 133 -3.56 -25.45 -13.29
N VAL A 134 -2.77 -25.78 -12.28
CA VAL A 134 -2.22 -27.14 -12.09
C VAL A 134 -3.16 -27.97 -11.21
N GLY A 135 -3.64 -27.35 -10.13
CA GLY A 135 -4.58 -27.98 -9.21
C GLY A 135 -5.02 -27.01 -8.13
N SER A 136 -6.13 -27.33 -7.46
CA SER A 136 -6.63 -26.55 -6.33
C SER A 136 -7.33 -27.44 -5.32
N SER A 137 -7.41 -26.94 -4.09
CA SER A 137 -8.12 -27.54 -2.98
C SER A 137 -8.97 -26.46 -2.31
N ALA A 138 -10.28 -26.52 -2.49
CA ALA A 138 -11.20 -25.62 -1.82
C ALA A 138 -11.17 -25.83 -0.30
N THR A 139 -11.06 -27.07 0.16
CA THR A 139 -10.99 -27.42 1.59
C THR A 139 -9.81 -26.79 2.32
N HIS A 140 -8.70 -26.51 1.62
CA HIS A 140 -7.52 -25.89 2.22
C HIS A 140 -7.33 -24.45 1.73
N ASP A 141 -8.24 -23.95 0.92
CA ASP A 141 -8.13 -22.66 0.24
C ASP A 141 -6.78 -22.48 -0.47
N LEU A 142 -6.28 -23.51 -1.15
CA LEU A 142 -5.01 -23.50 -1.87
C LEU A 142 -5.20 -23.76 -3.35
N ALA A 143 -4.41 -23.07 -4.17
CA ALA A 143 -4.29 -23.32 -5.60
C ALA A 143 -2.84 -23.24 -6.07
N VAL A 144 -2.50 -24.06 -7.05
CA VAL A 144 -1.21 -24.04 -7.72
C VAL A 144 -1.43 -23.67 -9.18
N LEU A 145 -0.78 -22.59 -9.58
CA LEU A 145 -0.72 -22.11 -10.95
C LEU A 145 0.65 -22.41 -11.54
N ARG A 146 0.75 -22.43 -12.85
CA ARG A 146 2.01 -22.54 -13.58
C ARG A 146 2.15 -21.43 -14.59
N ILE A 147 3.28 -20.73 -14.54
CA ILE A 147 3.70 -19.71 -15.51
C ILE A 147 4.92 -20.19 -16.29
N LYS A 148 5.07 -19.72 -17.53
CA LYS A 148 6.24 -19.97 -18.35
C LYS A 148 7.10 -18.72 -18.39
N VAL A 149 8.15 -18.68 -17.59
CA VAL A 149 9.13 -17.59 -17.57
C VAL A 149 10.39 -18.09 -18.28
N PRO A 150 10.72 -17.57 -19.44
CA PRO A 150 11.84 -18.10 -20.24
C PRO A 150 13.22 -17.77 -19.65
N PHE A 151 13.38 -16.56 -19.08
CA PHE A 151 14.66 -16.05 -18.56
C PHE A 151 14.43 -15.28 -17.26
N ASP A 152 15.50 -15.10 -16.47
CA ASP A 152 15.53 -14.28 -15.26
C ASP A 152 14.34 -14.53 -14.34
N ARG A 153 14.22 -15.76 -13.90
CA ARG A 153 13.15 -16.18 -12.99
C ARG A 153 13.40 -15.58 -11.60
N PRO A 154 12.38 -15.00 -10.95
CA PRO A 154 12.53 -14.65 -9.56
C PRO A 154 12.83 -15.90 -8.73
N PRO A 155 13.63 -15.81 -7.70
CA PRO A 155 13.93 -16.96 -6.85
C PRO A 155 12.66 -17.46 -6.17
N PRO A 156 12.53 -18.78 -5.93
CA PRO A 156 11.44 -19.29 -5.11
C PRO A 156 11.59 -18.84 -3.65
N VAL A 157 10.45 -18.71 -2.95
CA VAL A 157 10.48 -18.39 -1.53
C VAL A 157 11.07 -19.56 -0.75
N PRO A 158 11.97 -19.33 0.22
CA PRO A 158 12.46 -20.41 1.08
C PRO A 158 11.32 -21.02 1.91
N ILE A 159 11.22 -22.34 1.91
CA ILE A 159 10.18 -23.08 2.63
C ILE A 159 10.73 -23.59 3.95
N GLY A 160 10.04 -23.25 5.03
CA GLY A 160 10.33 -23.75 6.38
C GLY A 160 9.32 -24.79 6.85
N ALA A 161 9.54 -25.33 8.04
CA ALA A 161 8.60 -26.21 8.72
C ALA A 161 7.74 -25.41 9.71
N SER A 162 6.47 -25.77 9.86
CA SER A 162 5.58 -25.17 10.88
C SER A 162 5.55 -25.96 12.20
N THR A 163 6.17 -27.12 12.24
CA THR A 163 6.11 -28.05 13.39
C THR A 163 6.86 -27.56 14.63
N ASP A 164 7.81 -26.66 14.45
CA ASP A 164 8.62 -26.04 15.53
C ASP A 164 8.21 -24.62 15.88
N LEU A 165 7.14 -24.11 15.29
CA LEU A 165 6.61 -22.80 15.60
C LEU A 165 6.11 -22.73 17.05
N ARG A 166 6.30 -21.55 17.65
CA ARG A 166 5.85 -21.25 19.01
C ARG A 166 5.04 -19.96 19.05
N VAL A 167 4.03 -19.94 19.89
CA VAL A 167 3.29 -18.72 20.20
C VAL A 167 4.27 -17.66 20.72
N GLY A 168 4.16 -16.44 20.19
CA GLY A 168 5.06 -15.33 20.47
C GLY A 168 6.22 -15.17 19.47
N GLN A 169 6.40 -16.07 18.52
CA GLN A 169 7.37 -15.88 17.43
C GLN A 169 6.90 -14.77 16.49
N LYS A 170 7.82 -13.90 16.07
CA LYS A 170 7.54 -12.83 15.10
C LYS A 170 7.28 -13.42 13.73
N VAL A 171 6.23 -12.91 13.08
CA VAL A 171 5.85 -13.27 11.72
C VAL A 171 5.68 -12.02 10.87
N PHE A 172 5.80 -12.19 9.56
CA PHE A 172 5.60 -11.15 8.57
C PHE A 172 4.64 -11.66 7.50
N ALA A 173 3.74 -10.81 7.07
CA ALA A 173 2.93 -11.05 5.89
C ALA A 173 3.34 -10.09 4.79
N ILE A 174 3.65 -10.62 3.61
CA ILE A 174 4.04 -9.86 2.43
C ILE A 174 3.02 -10.15 1.33
N GLY A 175 2.43 -9.10 0.77
CA GLY A 175 1.51 -9.19 -0.33
C GLY A 175 1.75 -8.12 -1.37
N ASN A 176 1.09 -8.26 -2.51
CA ASN A 176 1.10 -7.28 -3.60
C ASN A 176 -0.35 -6.99 -4.04
N PRO A 177 -1.14 -6.26 -3.24
CA PRO A 177 -2.59 -6.14 -3.39
C PRO A 177 -3.04 -5.50 -4.71
N PHE A 178 -2.23 -4.65 -5.29
CA PHE A 178 -2.58 -3.90 -6.50
C PHE A 178 -1.63 -4.13 -7.67
N GLY A 179 -0.63 -4.99 -7.50
CA GLY A 179 0.38 -5.24 -8.51
C GLY A 179 1.33 -4.05 -8.76
N LEU A 180 1.33 -3.06 -7.88
CA LEU A 180 2.16 -1.85 -7.97
C LEU A 180 3.27 -1.88 -6.91
N ASP A 181 2.87 -2.00 -5.65
CA ASP A 181 3.78 -1.95 -4.50
C ASP A 181 3.52 -3.13 -3.57
N TYR A 182 4.59 -3.61 -2.96
CA TYR A 182 4.50 -4.63 -1.92
C TYR A 182 4.08 -4.01 -0.60
N SER A 183 3.25 -4.73 0.15
CA SER A 183 2.92 -4.40 1.53
C SER A 183 3.58 -5.42 2.47
N LEU A 184 4.14 -4.92 3.55
CA LEU A 184 4.68 -5.71 4.65
C LEU A 184 3.86 -5.40 5.91
N SER A 185 3.31 -6.42 6.53
CA SER A 185 2.80 -6.33 7.89
C SER A 185 3.56 -7.28 8.81
N SER A 186 3.60 -6.97 10.10
CA SER A 186 4.27 -7.79 11.09
C SER A 186 3.36 -8.04 12.28
N GLY A 187 3.53 -9.18 12.90
CA GLY A 187 2.82 -9.60 14.10
C GLY A 187 3.51 -10.77 14.75
N LEU A 188 2.79 -11.49 15.58
CA LEU A 188 3.25 -12.68 16.30
C LEU A 188 2.37 -13.89 15.94
N VAL A 189 2.92 -15.06 16.10
CA VAL A 189 2.11 -16.29 16.18
C VAL A 189 1.28 -16.18 17.46
N SER A 190 -0.04 -16.02 17.32
CA SER A 190 -0.98 -15.84 18.44
C SER A 190 -1.52 -17.18 18.94
N ALA A 191 -1.70 -18.14 18.04
CA ALA A 191 -2.09 -19.51 18.37
C ALA A 191 -1.70 -20.46 17.24
N LEU A 192 -1.65 -21.74 17.56
CA LEU A 192 -1.40 -22.84 16.63
C LEU A 192 -2.58 -23.78 16.63
N ASP A 193 -2.69 -24.59 15.56
CA ASP A 193 -3.69 -25.64 15.41
C ASP A 193 -5.15 -25.12 15.56
N ARG A 194 -5.45 -24.03 14.86
CA ARG A 194 -6.80 -23.45 14.81
C ARG A 194 -7.59 -24.02 13.66
N SER A 195 -8.91 -24.08 13.85
CA SER A 195 -9.88 -24.43 12.81
C SER A 195 -10.83 -23.25 12.58
N ILE A 196 -11.14 -22.99 11.32
CA ILE A 196 -12.17 -22.04 10.90
C ILE A 196 -13.23 -22.84 10.16
N THR A 197 -14.48 -22.69 10.59
CA THR A 197 -15.64 -23.32 9.95
C THR A 197 -16.46 -22.25 9.26
N ASP A 198 -16.71 -22.40 7.98
CA ASP A 198 -17.56 -21.53 7.18
C ASP A 198 -19.04 -21.84 7.39
N ASP A 199 -19.92 -20.91 6.97
CA ASP A 199 -21.38 -21.02 7.09
C ASP A 199 -21.97 -22.22 6.35
N ASP A 200 -21.27 -22.75 5.35
CA ASP A 200 -21.64 -23.96 4.61
C ASP A 200 -21.25 -25.28 5.32
N GLY A 201 -20.58 -25.18 6.49
CA GLY A 201 -20.11 -26.31 7.27
C GLY A 201 -18.75 -26.85 6.84
N SER A 202 -18.08 -26.26 5.85
CA SER A 202 -16.68 -26.59 5.53
C SER A 202 -15.74 -26.10 6.62
N SER A 203 -14.67 -26.84 6.90
CA SER A 203 -13.66 -26.49 7.91
C SER A 203 -12.28 -26.52 7.32
N ILE A 204 -11.50 -25.48 7.65
CA ILE A 204 -10.06 -25.44 7.40
C ILE A 204 -9.35 -25.63 8.72
N ASP A 205 -8.61 -26.71 8.85
CA ASP A 205 -7.93 -27.10 10.08
C ASP A 205 -6.43 -26.79 10.02
N HIS A 206 -5.76 -26.93 11.18
CA HIS A 206 -4.32 -26.76 11.33
C HIS A 206 -3.80 -25.37 10.96
N LEU A 207 -4.61 -24.33 11.19
CA LEU A 207 -4.26 -22.94 10.88
C LEU A 207 -3.37 -22.33 11.97
N ILE A 208 -2.47 -21.45 11.52
CA ILE A 208 -1.66 -20.61 12.39
C ILE A 208 -2.37 -19.26 12.52
N GLN A 209 -2.76 -18.90 13.74
CA GLN A 209 -3.32 -17.59 14.03
C GLN A 209 -2.21 -16.57 14.24
N THR A 210 -2.37 -15.39 13.63
CA THR A 210 -1.47 -14.25 13.83
C THR A 210 -2.27 -12.96 14.02
N ASP A 211 -1.67 -11.98 14.67
CA ASP A 211 -2.18 -10.60 14.78
C ASP A 211 -1.54 -9.66 13.72
N ALA A 212 -0.70 -10.19 12.83
CA ALA A 212 -0.26 -9.46 11.66
C ALA A 212 -1.48 -9.04 10.81
N ALA A 213 -1.51 -7.78 10.36
CA ALA A 213 -2.62 -7.27 9.56
C ALA A 213 -2.71 -8.00 8.22
N ILE A 214 -3.75 -8.80 8.03
CA ILE A 214 -4.11 -9.45 6.78
C ILE A 214 -5.33 -8.70 6.22
N ASN A 215 -5.19 -8.12 5.06
CA ASN A 215 -6.23 -7.33 4.40
C ASN A 215 -6.51 -7.88 3.00
N PRO A 216 -7.69 -7.60 2.41
CA PRO A 216 -7.94 -7.95 1.02
C PRO A 216 -6.82 -7.44 0.10
N GLY A 217 -6.22 -8.36 -0.64
CA GLY A 217 -5.13 -8.09 -1.58
C GLY A 217 -3.74 -8.53 -1.11
N ASN A 218 -3.45 -8.65 0.20
CA ASN A 218 -2.25 -9.35 0.66
C ASN A 218 -2.48 -10.85 0.91
N SER A 219 -3.70 -11.29 0.70
CA SER A 219 -4.11 -12.70 0.61
C SER A 219 -4.44 -13.07 -0.81
#